data_2dee91d7df1e980719fe0bb0f6c42fff
#
_entry.id   2dee91d7df1e980719fe0bb0f6c42fff
#
_cell.length_a   1.000
_cell.length_b   1.000
_cell.length_c   1.000
_cell.angle_alpha   90.00
_cell.angle_beta   90.00
_cell.angle_gamma   90.00
#
_symmetry.space_group_name_H-M   'P 1'
#
loop_
_entity.id
_entity.type
_entity.pdbx_description
1 polymer ?
#
loop_
_entity_poly.entity_id
_entity_poly.type
_entity_poly.pdbx_seq_one_letter_code
_entity_poly.pdbx_strand_id
1 'polypeptide(L)'
;KHNKHFLLMDKIDLKEKSVRLIDSENPRPIILKYEELNSCIVKSLYKNKLLYTIDYKGYKLNNYSSTCFFNLNMLFSLMYSMQELMMEMIEIQNKNEKIEYYFCGYYYTILSKIIPYFIMITALLQKDDENLYLESKLILKELRGLINFMRLKIFKRQYDLKPILRKIQITLNNCESLGLKI
;
A
#
# COMPACT_ATOMS: atom_id res chain seq x y z
N LYS A 1 -14.27 14.53 -1.63
CA LYS A 1 -13.58 13.78 -2.72
C LYS A 1 -13.80 12.31 -2.46
N HIS A 2 -14.52 11.61 -3.35
CA HIS A 2 -14.65 10.16 -3.26
C HIS A 2 -13.35 9.54 -3.79
N ASN A 3 -12.63 8.85 -2.95
CA ASN A 3 -11.45 8.10 -3.39
C ASN A 3 -11.92 6.94 -4.28
N LYS A 4 -11.27 6.77 -5.43
CA LYS A 4 -11.45 5.58 -6.26
C LYS A 4 -10.93 4.40 -5.47
N HIS A 5 -11.77 3.40 -5.28
CA HIS A 5 -11.44 2.18 -4.57
C HIS A 5 -11.56 1.00 -5.52
N PHE A 6 -10.56 0.14 -5.52
CA PHE A 6 -10.52 -1.04 -6.36
C PHE A 6 -10.62 -2.27 -5.47
N LEU A 7 -11.54 -3.15 -5.83
CA LEU A 7 -11.71 -4.44 -5.20
C LEU A 7 -11.33 -5.53 -6.21
N LEU A 8 -10.57 -6.52 -5.76
CA LEU A 8 -10.28 -7.69 -6.56
C LEU A 8 -11.39 -8.73 -6.35
N MET A 9 -12.07 -9.11 -7.41
CA MET A 9 -12.98 -10.26 -7.39
C MET A 9 -12.16 -11.52 -7.66
N ASP A 10 -11.91 -12.33 -6.63
CA ASP A 10 -11.05 -13.51 -6.72
C ASP A 10 -11.82 -14.82 -6.86
N LYS A 11 -13.11 -14.83 -6.54
CA LYS A 11 -13.96 -16.01 -6.68
C LYS A 11 -15.40 -15.62 -7.03
N ILE A 12 -15.97 -16.37 -7.98
CA ILE A 12 -17.39 -16.34 -8.31
C ILE A 12 -17.97 -17.72 -7.97
N ASP A 13 -18.97 -17.75 -7.11
CA ASP A 13 -19.71 -18.96 -6.76
C ASP A 13 -21.08 -18.96 -7.43
N LEU A 14 -21.20 -19.76 -8.49
CA LEU A 14 -22.43 -19.83 -9.27
C LEU A 14 -23.57 -20.53 -8.53
N LYS A 15 -23.27 -21.48 -7.64
CA LYS A 15 -24.27 -22.20 -6.85
C LYS A 15 -24.87 -21.30 -5.79
N GLU A 16 -24.01 -20.63 -5.05
CA GLU A 16 -24.38 -19.71 -3.99
C GLU A 16 -24.78 -18.32 -4.49
N LYS A 17 -24.67 -18.08 -5.81
CA LYS A 17 -24.90 -16.76 -6.44
C LYS A 17 -24.19 -15.64 -5.67
N SER A 18 -22.91 -15.85 -5.39
CA SER A 18 -22.11 -14.93 -4.59
C SER A 18 -20.74 -14.68 -5.21
N VAL A 19 -20.13 -13.58 -4.85
CA VAL A 19 -18.75 -13.21 -5.20
C VAL A 19 -17.93 -12.99 -3.95
N ARG A 20 -16.66 -13.36 -4.00
CA ARG A 20 -15.69 -13.03 -2.98
C ARG A 20 -14.81 -11.89 -3.50
N LEU A 21 -14.76 -10.80 -2.73
CA LEU A 21 -13.97 -9.62 -3.02
C LEU A 21 -12.84 -9.53 -2.01
N ILE A 22 -11.68 -9.15 -2.49
CA ILE A 22 -10.51 -8.84 -1.67
C ILE A 22 -10.27 -7.35 -1.76
N ASP A 23 -10.17 -6.72 -0.62
CA ASP A 23 -9.84 -5.32 -0.44
C ASP A 23 -8.41 -5.20 0.08
N SER A 24 -7.60 -4.37 -0.55
CA SER A 24 -6.23 -4.13 -0.09
C SER A 24 -6.16 -3.53 1.32
N GLU A 25 -7.22 -2.85 1.75
CA GLU A 25 -7.29 -2.20 3.06
C GLU A 25 -7.94 -3.09 4.13
N ASN A 26 -8.63 -4.15 3.71
CA ASN A 26 -9.32 -5.06 4.63
C ASN A 26 -8.77 -6.49 4.49
N PRO A 27 -8.12 -7.05 5.54
CA PRO A 27 -7.55 -8.39 5.48
C PRO A 27 -8.60 -9.50 5.40
N ARG A 28 -9.87 -9.19 5.63
CA ARG A 28 -10.97 -10.17 5.55
C ARG A 28 -11.66 -10.07 4.20
N PRO A 29 -11.83 -11.19 3.47
CA PRO A 29 -12.60 -11.21 2.25
C PRO A 29 -14.04 -10.77 2.51
N ILE A 30 -14.59 -9.99 1.60
CA ILE A 30 -16.00 -9.58 1.59
C ILE A 30 -16.75 -10.55 0.69
N ILE A 31 -17.77 -11.21 1.21
CA ILE A 31 -18.65 -12.08 0.41
C ILE A 31 -19.97 -11.34 0.19
N LEU A 32 -20.31 -11.09 -1.07
CA LEU A 32 -21.55 -10.44 -1.47
C LEU A 32 -22.40 -11.38 -2.30
N LYS A 33 -23.71 -11.39 -2.08
CA LYS A 33 -24.66 -11.99 -3.01
C LYS A 33 -24.75 -11.15 -4.29
N TYR A 34 -25.13 -11.76 -5.41
CA TYR A 34 -25.22 -11.05 -6.70
C TYR A 34 -26.14 -9.82 -6.64
N GLU A 35 -27.23 -9.90 -5.89
CA GLU A 35 -28.16 -8.81 -5.69
C GLU A 35 -27.52 -7.63 -4.97
N GLU A 36 -26.75 -7.92 -3.91
CA GLU A 36 -26.00 -6.90 -3.15
C GLU A 36 -24.93 -6.25 -4.02
N LEU A 37 -24.15 -7.06 -4.76
CA LEU A 37 -23.16 -6.55 -5.69
C LEU A 37 -23.82 -5.66 -6.76
N ASN A 38 -24.91 -6.10 -7.36
CA ASN A 38 -25.63 -5.33 -8.36
C ASN A 38 -26.16 -4.01 -7.78
N SER A 39 -26.70 -4.03 -6.56
CA SER A 39 -27.13 -2.83 -5.86
C SER A 39 -25.96 -1.83 -5.64
N CYS A 40 -24.79 -2.33 -5.25
CA CYS A 40 -23.59 -1.49 -5.11
C CYS A 40 -23.14 -0.89 -6.46
N ILE A 41 -23.19 -1.69 -7.53
CA ILE A 41 -22.83 -1.24 -8.87
C ILE A 41 -23.78 -0.16 -9.37
N VAL A 42 -25.10 -0.37 -9.22
CA VAL A 42 -26.13 0.57 -9.67
C VAL A 42 -26.07 1.90 -8.91
N LYS A 43 -25.81 1.85 -7.61
CA LYS A 43 -25.69 3.05 -6.76
C LYS A 43 -24.36 3.79 -6.90
N SER A 44 -23.41 3.24 -7.65
CA SER A 44 -22.12 3.89 -7.87
C SER A 44 -22.30 5.22 -8.61
N LEU A 45 -21.72 6.28 -8.08
CA LEU A 45 -21.70 7.62 -8.65
C LEU A 45 -20.87 7.76 -9.94
N TYR A 46 -20.13 6.72 -10.31
CA TYR A 46 -19.27 6.74 -11.50
C TYR A 46 -20.06 6.24 -12.73
N LYS A 47 -20.18 7.10 -13.72
CA LYS A 47 -20.85 6.80 -15.00
C LYS A 47 -20.12 5.71 -15.80
N ASN A 48 -18.80 5.61 -15.68
CA ASN A 48 -17.97 4.62 -16.36
C ASN A 48 -17.54 3.54 -15.37
N LYS A 49 -18.27 2.45 -15.34
CA LYS A 49 -17.94 1.25 -14.56
C LYS A 49 -17.05 0.38 -15.41
N LEU A 50 -15.76 0.35 -15.09
CA LEU A 50 -14.81 -0.49 -15.79
C LEU A 50 -14.58 -1.74 -14.95
N LEU A 51 -15.03 -2.88 -15.49
CA LEU A 51 -14.66 -4.19 -15.02
C LEU A 51 -13.45 -4.63 -15.84
N TYR A 52 -12.30 -4.74 -15.20
CA TYR A 52 -11.11 -5.31 -15.81
C TYR A 52 -11.07 -6.80 -15.50
N THR A 53 -11.06 -7.63 -16.53
CA THR A 53 -10.77 -9.06 -16.38
C THR A 53 -9.31 -9.30 -16.73
N ILE A 54 -8.60 -9.94 -15.80
CA ILE A 54 -7.23 -10.39 -16.07
C ILE A 54 -7.31 -11.88 -16.35
N ASP A 55 -7.05 -12.28 -17.59
CA ASP A 55 -6.96 -13.69 -17.96
C ASP A 55 -5.53 -14.19 -17.74
N TYR A 56 -5.36 -15.05 -16.73
CA TYR A 56 -4.07 -15.67 -16.42
C TYR A 56 -3.78 -16.91 -17.26
N LYS A 57 -4.66 -17.33 -18.15
CA LYS A 57 -4.50 -18.57 -18.93
C LYS A 57 -3.33 -18.61 -19.91
N GLY A 58 -2.56 -17.58 -20.04
CA GLY A 58 -1.38 -17.54 -20.90
C GLY A 58 -0.04 -17.27 -20.17
N TYR A 59 -0.10 -16.89 -18.89
CA TYR A 59 1.10 -16.60 -18.13
C TYR A 59 1.65 -17.89 -17.51
N LYS A 60 2.48 -18.62 -18.27
CA LYS A 60 3.49 -19.47 -17.64
C LYS A 60 4.41 -18.50 -16.89
N LEU A 61 4.40 -18.58 -15.57
CA LEU A 61 5.49 -18.05 -14.76
C LEU A 61 6.76 -18.80 -15.21
N ASN A 62 7.38 -18.35 -16.27
CA ASN A 62 8.73 -18.74 -16.59
C ASN A 62 9.57 -18.36 -15.38
N ASN A 63 10.42 -19.25 -14.93
CA ASN A 63 11.39 -19.01 -13.86
C ASN A 63 12.24 -17.79 -14.27
N TYR A 64 11.79 -16.60 -13.86
CA TYR A 64 12.56 -15.39 -14.09
C TYR A 64 13.70 -15.37 -13.09
N SER A 65 14.90 -15.59 -13.59
CA SER A 65 16.15 -15.20 -12.92
C SER A 65 16.31 -13.67 -12.76
N SER A 66 15.25 -12.91 -13.02
CA SER A 66 15.21 -11.45 -12.98
C SER A 66 14.59 -10.90 -11.69
N THR A 67 14.45 -11.71 -10.65
CA THR A 67 13.84 -11.28 -9.39
C THR A 67 14.61 -10.14 -8.74
N CYS A 68 15.94 -10.17 -8.76
CA CYS A 68 16.77 -9.10 -8.21
C CYS A 68 16.51 -7.73 -8.87
N PHE A 69 16.48 -7.69 -10.21
CA PHE A 69 16.27 -6.43 -10.93
C PHE A 69 14.87 -5.85 -10.70
N PHE A 70 13.86 -6.72 -10.62
CA PHE A 70 12.49 -6.32 -10.32
C PHE A 70 12.37 -5.79 -8.90
N ASN A 71 12.98 -6.47 -7.92
CA ASN A 71 12.98 -6.06 -6.52
C ASN A 71 13.65 -4.71 -6.32
N LEU A 72 14.78 -4.46 -6.98
CA LEU A 72 15.51 -3.21 -6.91
C LEU A 72 14.70 -2.04 -7.50
N ASN A 73 14.10 -2.22 -8.67
CA ASN A 73 13.24 -1.20 -9.28
C ASN A 73 12.01 -0.88 -8.43
N MET A 74 11.39 -1.89 -7.82
CA MET A 74 10.29 -1.70 -6.90
C MET A 74 10.72 -0.92 -5.66
N LEU A 75 11.88 -1.26 -5.09
CA LEU A 75 12.41 -0.56 -3.93
C LEU A 75 12.72 0.91 -4.24
N PHE A 76 13.33 1.21 -5.38
CA PHE A 76 13.58 2.58 -5.81
C PHE A 76 12.29 3.37 -6.05
N SER A 77 11.28 2.77 -6.68
CA SER A 77 9.97 3.42 -6.86
C SER A 77 9.30 3.74 -5.52
N LEU A 78 9.45 2.84 -4.54
CA LEU A 78 8.95 3.06 -3.20
C LEU A 78 9.69 4.20 -2.49
N MET A 79 11.03 4.19 -2.55
CA MET A 79 11.87 5.24 -1.98
C MET A 79 11.54 6.60 -2.56
N TYR A 80 11.36 6.67 -3.89
CA TYR A 80 10.94 7.89 -4.56
C TYR A 80 9.59 8.40 -4.03
N SER A 81 8.59 7.52 -3.94
CA SER A 81 7.27 7.89 -3.39
C SER A 81 7.34 8.37 -1.94
N MET A 82 8.23 7.80 -1.14
CA MET A 82 8.44 8.24 0.25
C MET A 82 9.16 9.59 0.31
N GLN A 83 10.10 9.85 -0.60
CA GLN A 83 10.80 11.15 -0.71
C GLN A 83 9.82 12.26 -1.14
N GLU A 84 8.97 12.01 -2.14
CA GLU A 84 7.93 12.96 -2.54
C GLU A 84 6.99 13.29 -1.38
N LEU A 85 6.53 12.26 -0.66
CA LEU A 85 5.68 12.44 0.52
C LEU A 85 6.36 13.28 1.60
N MET A 86 7.66 13.07 1.82
CA MET A 86 8.44 13.83 2.80
C MET A 86 8.61 15.29 2.38
N MET A 87 8.87 15.55 1.09
CA MET A 87 8.97 16.91 0.56
C MET A 87 7.65 17.68 0.69
N GLU A 88 6.54 17.03 0.37
CA GLU A 88 5.20 17.59 0.55
C GLU A 88 4.91 17.94 2.02
N MET A 89 5.26 17.04 2.95
CA MET A 89 5.12 17.30 4.39
C MET A 89 5.93 18.51 4.86
N ILE A 90 7.16 18.67 4.36
CA ILE A 90 8.03 19.82 4.68
C ILE A 90 7.41 21.11 4.14
N GLU A 91 6.90 21.08 2.91
CA GLU A 91 6.28 22.25 2.29
C GLU A 91 5.05 22.72 3.07
N ILE A 92 4.16 21.79 3.44
CA ILE A 92 2.96 22.08 4.23
C ILE A 92 3.32 22.61 5.62
N GLN A 93 4.34 22.06 6.26
CA GLN A 93 4.82 22.54 7.55
C GLN A 93 5.30 24.00 7.46
N ASN A 94 5.98 24.36 6.38
CA ASN A 94 6.52 25.69 6.15
C ASN A 94 5.41 26.73 5.83
N LYS A 95 4.32 26.30 5.18
CA LYS A 95 3.20 27.17 4.82
C LYS A 95 2.21 27.43 5.95
N ASN A 96 2.38 26.79 7.10
CA ASN A 96 1.48 26.91 8.25
C ASN A 96 -0.02 26.66 7.92
N GLU A 97 -0.27 25.79 6.93
CA GLU A 97 -1.61 25.40 6.49
C GLU A 97 -2.27 24.46 7.52
N LYS A 98 -3.57 24.15 7.31
CA LYS A 98 -4.34 23.24 8.17
C LYS A 98 -3.77 21.81 8.08
N ILE A 99 -2.71 21.55 8.82
CA ILE A 99 -1.94 20.29 8.87
C ILE A 99 -2.86 19.07 9.08
N GLU A 100 -3.98 19.24 9.78
CA GLU A 100 -4.94 18.15 10.07
C GLU A 100 -5.41 17.40 8.83
N TYR A 101 -5.78 18.14 7.76
CA TYR A 101 -6.25 17.52 6.52
C TYR A 101 -5.18 16.72 5.81
N TYR A 102 -3.97 17.28 5.77
CA TYR A 102 -2.83 16.64 5.13
C TYR A 102 -2.34 15.45 5.93
N PHE A 103 -2.33 15.54 7.26
CA PHE A 103 -1.89 14.47 8.13
C PHE A 103 -2.69 13.19 7.93
N CYS A 104 -4.01 13.28 7.82
CA CYS A 104 -4.85 12.12 7.51
C CYS A 104 -4.57 11.58 6.10
N GLY A 105 -4.34 12.46 5.12
CA GLY A 105 -3.93 12.07 3.78
C GLY A 105 -2.62 11.29 3.77
N TYR A 106 -1.62 11.76 4.50
CA TYR A 106 -0.33 11.09 4.65
C TYR A 106 -0.45 9.73 5.32
N TYR A 107 -1.24 9.64 6.39
CA TYR A 107 -1.56 8.37 7.05
C TYR A 107 -2.12 7.36 6.04
N TYR A 108 -3.12 7.75 5.25
CA TYR A 108 -3.72 6.87 4.25
C TYR A 108 -2.76 6.52 3.11
N THR A 109 -1.91 7.45 2.69
CA THR A 109 -0.91 7.18 1.64
C THR A 109 0.10 6.13 2.10
N ILE A 110 0.59 6.23 3.33
CA ILE A 110 1.53 5.23 3.88
C ILE A 110 0.82 3.89 4.06
N LEU A 111 -0.39 3.88 4.58
CA LEU A 111 -1.16 2.66 4.84
C LEU A 111 -1.56 1.92 3.55
N SER A 112 -2.05 2.65 2.54
CA SER A 112 -2.67 2.05 1.35
C SER A 112 -1.73 1.89 0.16
N LYS A 113 -0.60 2.60 0.13
CA LYS A 113 0.37 2.52 -0.97
C LYS A 113 1.72 1.97 -0.51
N ILE A 114 2.34 2.63 0.47
CA ILE A 114 3.73 2.32 0.85
C ILE A 114 3.82 0.93 1.50
N ILE A 115 3.00 0.64 2.51
CA ILE A 115 3.04 -0.64 3.22
C ILE A 115 2.72 -1.84 2.32
N PRO A 116 1.64 -1.86 1.52
CA PRO A 116 1.35 -2.98 0.63
C PRO A 116 2.46 -3.23 -0.38
N TYR A 117 3.05 -2.16 -0.91
CA TYR A 117 4.16 -2.26 -1.85
C TYR A 117 5.39 -2.89 -1.18
N PHE A 118 5.70 -2.48 0.05
CA PHE A 118 6.81 -3.04 0.80
C PHE A 118 6.56 -4.50 1.25
N ILE A 119 5.32 -4.87 1.55
CA ILE A 119 4.94 -6.27 1.80
C ILE A 119 5.27 -7.13 0.57
N MET A 120 4.98 -6.63 -0.64
CA MET A 120 5.28 -7.34 -1.88
C MET A 120 6.78 -7.52 -2.08
N ILE A 121 7.60 -6.47 -1.85
CA ILE A 121 9.06 -6.57 -1.88
C ILE A 121 9.55 -7.63 -0.88
N THR A 122 9.07 -7.58 0.37
CA THR A 122 9.44 -8.54 1.41
C THR A 122 9.10 -9.98 1.02
N ALA A 123 7.93 -10.20 0.40
CA ALA A 123 7.51 -11.52 -0.06
C ALA A 123 8.37 -12.06 -1.21
N LEU A 124 8.86 -11.18 -2.08
CA LEU A 124 9.77 -11.55 -3.15
C LEU A 124 11.15 -11.92 -2.59
N LEU A 125 11.70 -11.10 -1.69
CA LEU A 125 13.00 -11.36 -1.05
C LEU A 125 13.01 -12.66 -0.23
N GLN A 126 11.88 -13.09 0.31
CA GLN A 126 11.76 -14.35 1.05
C GLN A 126 12.21 -15.57 0.24
N LYS A 127 12.09 -15.51 -1.09
CA LYS A 127 12.46 -16.62 -1.99
C LYS A 127 13.91 -16.59 -2.41
N ASP A 128 14.53 -15.41 -2.35
CA ASP A 128 15.82 -15.17 -2.98
C ASP A 128 16.97 -15.15 -1.95
N ASP A 129 16.79 -14.51 -0.81
CA ASP A 129 17.81 -14.35 0.23
C ASP A 129 17.20 -14.17 1.61
N GLU A 130 17.52 -15.08 2.54
CA GLU A 130 16.99 -15.05 3.91
C GLU A 130 17.45 -13.82 4.70
N ASN A 131 18.68 -13.34 4.51
CA ASN A 131 19.19 -12.18 5.22
C ASN A 131 18.47 -10.90 4.75
N LEU A 132 18.34 -10.71 3.43
CA LEU A 132 17.61 -9.58 2.85
C LEU A 132 16.14 -9.63 3.25
N TYR A 133 15.55 -10.82 3.31
CA TYR A 133 14.19 -11.00 3.82
C TYR A 133 14.06 -10.54 5.27
N LEU A 134 14.99 -10.93 6.15
CA LEU A 134 14.96 -10.52 7.56
C LEU A 134 15.13 -9.01 7.72
N GLU A 135 16.05 -8.39 6.97
CA GLU A 135 16.22 -6.94 6.95
C GLU A 135 14.95 -6.22 6.47
N SER A 136 14.34 -6.71 5.38
CA SER A 136 13.10 -6.14 4.87
C SER A 136 11.95 -6.24 5.88
N LYS A 137 11.88 -7.33 6.65
CA LYS A 137 10.88 -7.46 7.75
C LYS A 137 11.08 -6.42 8.85
N LEU A 138 12.32 -6.04 9.16
CA LEU A 138 12.59 -4.98 10.15
C LEU A 138 12.06 -3.64 9.63
N ILE A 139 12.33 -3.29 8.38
CA ILE A 139 11.79 -2.09 7.75
C ILE A 139 10.26 -2.10 7.74
N LEU A 140 9.65 -3.23 7.39
CA LEU A 140 8.19 -3.37 7.43
C LEU A 140 7.62 -3.18 8.85
N LYS A 141 8.32 -3.66 9.87
CA LYS A 141 7.96 -3.43 11.28
C LYS A 141 8.04 -1.94 11.65
N GLU A 142 9.05 -1.23 11.15
CA GLU A 142 9.18 0.23 11.35
C GLU A 142 8.03 1.00 10.69
N LEU A 143 7.69 0.67 9.43
CA LEU A 143 6.54 1.26 8.72
C LEU A 143 5.21 1.03 9.47
N ARG A 144 4.98 -0.17 9.97
CA ARG A 144 3.81 -0.47 10.81
C ARG A 144 3.83 0.31 12.13
N GLY A 145 5.00 0.47 12.71
CA GLY A 145 5.20 1.32 13.91
C GLY A 145 4.89 2.79 13.62
N LEU A 146 5.28 3.29 12.46
CA LEU A 146 4.96 4.65 12.00
C LEU A 146 3.44 4.83 11.86
N ILE A 147 2.74 3.90 11.22
CA ILE A 147 1.28 3.95 11.08
C ILE A 147 0.58 3.95 12.45
N ASN A 148 0.98 3.08 13.35
CA ASN A 148 0.40 3.06 14.70
C ASN A 148 0.65 4.37 15.46
N PHE A 149 1.83 4.94 15.29
CA PHE A 149 2.16 6.25 15.86
C PHE A 149 1.28 7.36 15.28
N MET A 150 1.12 7.42 13.96
CA MET A 150 0.26 8.41 13.30
C MET A 150 -1.21 8.24 13.71
N ARG A 151 -1.70 7.00 13.79
CA ARG A 151 -3.06 6.69 14.27
C ARG A 151 -3.30 7.24 15.68
N LEU A 152 -2.33 7.05 16.57
CA LEU A 152 -2.41 7.57 17.93
C LEU A 152 -2.42 9.11 17.95
N LYS A 153 -1.62 9.75 17.07
CA LYS A 153 -1.59 11.21 16.91
C LYS A 153 -2.91 11.75 16.39
N ILE A 154 -3.52 11.08 15.40
CA ILE A 154 -4.85 11.44 14.89
C ILE A 154 -5.90 11.36 16.02
N PHE A 155 -5.89 10.25 16.77
CA PHE A 155 -6.80 10.06 17.91
C PHE A 155 -6.66 11.16 18.97
N LYS A 156 -5.44 11.59 19.26
CA LYS A 156 -5.13 12.66 20.21
C LYS A 156 -5.25 14.07 19.64
N ARG A 157 -5.59 14.22 18.35
CA ARG A 157 -5.59 15.50 17.62
C ARG A 157 -4.27 16.26 17.71
N GLN A 158 -3.16 15.53 17.63
CA GLN A 158 -1.80 16.07 17.71
C GLN A 158 -1.10 15.89 16.36
N TYR A 159 -1.10 16.92 15.53
CA TYR A 159 -0.68 16.84 14.13
C TYR A 159 0.74 17.39 13.91
N ASP A 160 1.70 16.95 14.74
CA ASP A 160 3.11 17.33 14.57
C ASP A 160 3.79 16.43 13.52
N LEU A 161 4.28 17.03 12.45
CA LEU A 161 4.93 16.34 11.34
C LEU A 161 6.41 16.00 11.62
N LYS A 162 7.10 16.73 12.51
CA LYS A 162 8.54 16.53 12.77
C LYS A 162 8.91 15.09 13.15
N PRO A 163 8.22 14.44 14.12
CA PRO A 163 8.54 13.05 14.47
C PRO A 163 8.27 12.08 13.33
N ILE A 164 7.29 12.39 12.47
CA ILE A 164 6.92 11.58 11.30
C ILE A 164 8.00 11.68 10.23
N LEU A 165 8.40 12.89 9.89
CA LEU A 165 9.50 13.16 8.95
C LEU A 165 10.77 12.43 9.36
N ARG A 166 11.13 12.48 10.66
CA ARG A 166 12.30 11.76 11.18
C ARG A 166 12.18 10.26 10.99
N LYS A 167 11.00 9.68 11.25
CA LYS A 167 10.77 8.24 11.07
C LYS A 167 10.81 7.83 9.60
N ILE A 168 10.23 8.63 8.71
CA ILE A 168 10.30 8.39 7.25
C ILE A 168 11.75 8.44 6.79
N GLN A 169 12.54 9.41 7.24
CA GLN A 169 13.95 9.52 6.88
C GLN A 169 14.75 8.29 7.32
N ILE A 170 14.54 7.79 8.54
CA ILE A 170 15.20 6.56 9.03
C ILE A 170 14.80 5.38 8.14
N THR A 171 13.52 5.25 7.81
CA THR A 171 13.05 4.16 6.95
C THR A 171 13.65 4.26 5.55
N LEU A 172 13.78 5.47 4.98
CA LEU A 172 14.45 5.69 3.69
C LEU A 172 15.91 5.24 3.72
N ASN A 173 16.66 5.61 4.76
CA ASN A 173 18.06 5.21 4.91
C ASN A 173 18.19 3.68 5.01
N ASN A 174 17.26 3.02 5.70
CA ASN A 174 17.24 1.55 5.80
C ASN A 174 16.87 0.90 4.45
N CYS A 175 15.96 1.49 3.68
CA CYS A 175 15.65 1.04 2.32
C CYS A 175 16.85 1.19 1.37
N GLU A 176 17.58 2.30 1.47
CA GLU A 176 18.80 2.53 0.70
C GLU A 176 19.87 1.48 1.04
N SER A 177 20.09 1.21 2.33
CA SER A 177 21.01 0.17 2.78
C SER A 177 20.61 -1.22 2.29
N LEU A 178 19.31 -1.53 2.27
CA LEU A 178 18.80 -2.78 1.70
C LEU A 178 19.04 -2.82 0.18
N GLY A 179 18.79 -1.73 -0.55
CA GLY A 179 18.98 -1.63 -2.00
C GLY A 179 20.44 -1.83 -2.45
N LEU A 180 21.41 -1.42 -1.61
CA LEU A 180 22.83 -1.62 -1.89
C LEU A 180 23.29 -3.09 -1.73
N LYS A 181 22.46 -3.95 -1.13
CA LYS A 181 22.73 -5.36 -0.88
C LYS A 181 22.00 -6.29 -1.86
N ILE A 182 20.95 -5.80 -2.52
CA ILE A 182 20.23 -6.51 -3.59
C ILE A 182 21.01 -6.44 -4.89
#